data_62f2733734aa73d6d8df8daaf90da945
#
_entry.id   62f2733734aa73d6d8df8daaf90da945
#
_cell.length_a   1.000
_cell.length_b   1.000
_cell.length_c   1.000
_cell.angle_alpha   90.00
_cell.angle_beta   90.00
_cell.angle_gamma   90.00
#
_symmetry.space_group_name_H-M   'P 1'
#
loop_
_entity.id
_entity.type
_entity.pdbx_description
1 polymer ?
#
loop_
_entity_poly.entity_id
_entity_poly.type
_entity_poly.pdbx_seq_one_letter_code
_entity_poly.pdbx_strand_id
1 'polypeptide(L)'
;MTDSRIYDSRDPRCKTPYGAVSAGTRVTFTLRPPRTGGFSRARLLARFEFRDNEVQELPMPWSGLDGSRDRFTCTLDTGDYLGLVWYSFRLEGLGDRSLELGEYQLTVYDGTQAVPPWFGEGVTYQIFPDRFRRTGVPDPAGMVGGRWVHAGWDEEPEWRPDGRGRSATGTFSAAPWRGCWKSWTT
;
A
#
# COMPACT_ATOMS: atom_id res chain seq x y z
N MET A 1 18.48 -11.74 -11.91
CA MET A 1 18.86 -10.48 -11.26
C MET A 1 17.66 -10.02 -10.46
N THR A 2 17.78 -9.80 -9.17
CA THR A 2 16.63 -9.40 -8.34
C THR A 2 16.28 -7.94 -8.63
N ASP A 3 15.03 -7.70 -8.96
CA ASP A 3 14.37 -6.44 -9.28
C ASP A 3 14.74 -5.32 -8.27
N SER A 4 14.72 -5.65 -6.98
CA SER A 4 15.07 -4.76 -5.86
C SER A 4 16.49 -4.16 -5.88
N ARG A 5 17.39 -4.68 -6.69
CA ARG A 5 18.74 -4.12 -6.84
C ARG A 5 18.81 -2.96 -7.83
N ILE A 6 17.84 -2.86 -8.75
CA ILE A 6 17.78 -1.80 -9.76
C ILE A 6 16.88 -0.67 -9.29
N TYR A 7 15.74 -1.02 -8.69
CA TYR A 7 14.75 -0.12 -8.14
C TYR A 7 14.13 -0.70 -6.87
N ASP A 8 13.93 0.13 -5.88
CA ASP A 8 13.14 -0.17 -4.68
C ASP A 8 12.23 1.03 -4.39
N SER A 9 10.91 0.80 -4.44
CA SER A 9 9.90 1.85 -4.20
C SER A 9 9.96 2.42 -2.77
N ARG A 10 10.64 1.76 -1.85
CA ARG A 10 10.82 2.17 -0.45
C ARG A 10 12.15 2.89 -0.21
N ASP A 11 13.06 2.87 -1.17
CA ASP A 11 14.34 3.59 -1.07
C ASP A 11 14.17 5.04 -1.55
N PRO A 12 14.38 6.05 -0.70
CA PRO A 12 14.26 7.46 -1.10
C PRO A 12 15.25 7.87 -2.18
N ARG A 13 16.31 7.09 -2.42
CA ARG A 13 17.23 7.28 -3.54
C ARG A 13 16.63 6.85 -4.88
N CYS A 14 15.60 5.99 -4.85
CA CYS A 14 14.90 5.49 -6.03
C CYS A 14 13.63 6.27 -6.32
N LYS A 15 12.93 6.76 -5.27
CA LYS A 15 11.70 7.57 -5.39
C LYS A 15 11.68 8.71 -4.37
N THR A 16 11.54 9.94 -4.85
CA THR A 16 11.47 11.15 -4.00
C THR A 16 10.36 12.07 -4.50
N PRO A 17 9.39 12.51 -3.65
CA PRO A 17 9.22 12.14 -2.24
C PRO A 17 8.86 10.68 -2.01
N TYR A 18 9.16 10.19 -0.81
CA TYR A 18 8.77 8.86 -0.37
C TYR A 18 7.28 8.80 0.00
N GLY A 19 6.66 7.61 -0.18
CA GLY A 19 5.27 7.37 0.23
C GLY A 19 4.23 7.94 -0.74
N ALA A 20 3.05 8.26 -0.20
CA ALA A 20 2.00 8.98 -0.88
C ALA A 20 2.35 10.46 -1.02
N VAL A 21 1.82 11.12 -2.03
CA VAL A 21 2.08 12.54 -2.31
C VAL A 21 0.78 13.31 -2.50
N SER A 22 0.79 14.61 -2.23
CA SER A 22 -0.35 15.48 -2.58
C SER A 22 -0.38 15.75 -4.08
N ALA A 23 -1.56 16.04 -4.61
CA ALA A 23 -1.71 16.56 -5.96
C ALA A 23 -0.80 17.78 -6.19
N GLY A 24 -0.29 17.97 -7.40
CA GLY A 24 0.69 19.01 -7.75
C GLY A 24 2.14 18.67 -7.36
N THR A 25 2.38 17.49 -6.80
CA THR A 25 3.74 17.09 -6.44
C THR A 25 4.50 16.55 -7.64
N ARG A 26 5.76 16.96 -7.76
CA ARG A 26 6.72 16.41 -8.72
C ARG A 26 7.48 15.25 -8.07
N VAL A 27 7.28 14.03 -8.59
CA VAL A 27 7.91 12.81 -8.08
C VAL A 27 9.07 12.41 -8.97
N THR A 28 10.26 12.34 -8.41
CA THR A 28 11.47 11.92 -9.12
C THR A 28 11.68 10.41 -8.93
N PHE A 29 11.85 9.72 -10.04
CA PHE A 29 12.19 8.29 -10.09
C PHE A 29 13.61 8.11 -10.59
N THR A 30 14.35 7.22 -9.94
CA THR A 30 15.73 6.90 -10.29
C THR A 30 15.93 5.39 -10.36
N LEU A 31 16.36 4.90 -11.53
CA LEU A 31 16.81 3.53 -11.72
C LEU A 31 18.33 3.44 -11.58
N ARG A 32 18.81 2.35 -10.98
CA ARG A 32 20.22 2.12 -10.72
C ARG A 32 20.67 0.74 -11.22
N PRO A 33 20.58 0.46 -12.54
CA PRO A 33 21.06 -0.81 -13.09
C PRO A 33 22.59 -0.93 -12.99
N PRO A 34 23.13 -2.12 -12.82
CA PRO A 34 24.57 -2.32 -12.92
C PRO A 34 25.06 -1.99 -14.33
N ARG A 35 26.20 -1.32 -14.44
CA ARG A 35 26.78 -0.93 -15.73
C ARG A 35 27.05 -2.13 -16.66
N THR A 36 27.39 -3.28 -16.08
CA THR A 36 27.52 -4.54 -16.80
C THR A 36 26.21 -5.03 -17.44
N GLY A 37 25.07 -4.41 -17.07
CA GLY A 37 23.76 -4.64 -17.67
C GLY A 37 23.69 -4.13 -19.12
N GLY A 38 24.50 -3.14 -19.51
CA GLY A 38 24.57 -2.61 -20.88
C GLY A 38 23.27 -1.94 -21.32
N PHE A 39 22.51 -1.36 -20.40
CA PHE A 39 21.29 -0.60 -20.72
C PHE A 39 21.66 0.81 -21.19
N SER A 40 21.06 1.24 -22.30
CA SER A 40 21.30 2.54 -22.91
C SER A 40 20.09 3.46 -22.86
N ARG A 41 18.90 2.90 -22.64
CA ARG A 41 17.63 3.62 -22.56
C ARG A 41 16.81 3.12 -21.39
N ALA A 42 16.05 4.01 -20.78
CA ALA A 42 15.06 3.67 -19.77
C ALA A 42 13.82 4.56 -19.93
N ARG A 43 12.68 4.04 -19.56
CA ARG A 43 11.37 4.71 -19.59
C ARG A 43 10.57 4.35 -18.36
N LEU A 44 9.80 5.32 -17.88
CA LEU A 44 8.75 5.15 -16.89
C LEU A 44 7.42 5.07 -17.63
N LEU A 45 6.60 4.07 -17.32
CA LEU A 45 5.21 3.96 -17.75
C LEU A 45 4.33 4.20 -16.53
N ALA A 46 3.53 5.26 -16.54
CA ALA A 46 2.64 5.62 -15.45
C ALA A 46 1.19 5.54 -15.93
N ARG A 47 0.39 4.67 -15.34
CA ARG A 47 -1.02 4.46 -15.63
C ARG A 47 -1.87 5.09 -14.54
N PHE A 48 -2.73 6.02 -14.92
CA PHE A 48 -3.61 6.76 -14.05
C PHE A 48 -4.97 6.05 -13.96
N GLU A 49 -5.23 5.35 -12.85
CA GLU A 49 -6.40 4.47 -12.69
C GLU A 49 -7.73 5.22 -12.88
N PHE A 50 -7.87 6.42 -12.33
CA PHE A 50 -9.11 7.21 -12.39
C PHE A 50 -9.16 8.24 -13.54
N ARG A 51 -8.26 8.10 -14.54
CA ARG A 51 -8.30 8.78 -15.84
C ARG A 51 -8.42 7.76 -16.96
N ASP A 52 -9.45 6.94 -16.94
CA ASP A 52 -9.70 5.89 -17.95
C ASP A 52 -8.48 5.00 -18.22
N ASN A 53 -7.63 4.79 -17.20
CA ASN A 53 -6.35 4.09 -17.31
C ASN A 53 -5.38 4.71 -18.33
N GLU A 54 -5.43 6.03 -18.52
CA GLU A 54 -4.47 6.75 -19.35
C GLU A 54 -3.04 6.37 -18.96
N VAL A 55 -2.23 6.05 -19.96
CA VAL A 55 -0.82 5.71 -19.78
C VAL A 55 0.06 6.86 -20.27
N GLN A 56 0.85 7.41 -19.37
CA GLN A 56 1.89 8.37 -19.70
C GLN A 56 3.24 7.67 -19.73
N GLU A 57 3.95 7.79 -20.83
CA GLU A 57 5.30 7.27 -21.00
C GLU A 57 6.31 8.40 -20.92
N LEU A 58 7.23 8.30 -19.96
CA LEU A 58 8.26 9.31 -19.73
C LEU A 58 9.66 8.73 -19.99
N PRO A 59 10.46 9.35 -20.86
CA PRO A 59 11.85 8.95 -21.01
C PRO A 59 12.64 9.24 -19.73
N MET A 60 13.53 8.33 -19.39
CA MET A 60 14.47 8.47 -18.28
C MET A 60 15.88 8.63 -18.84
N PRO A 61 16.37 9.84 -19.02
CA PRO A 61 17.73 10.07 -19.50
C PRO A 61 18.77 9.54 -18.51
N TRP A 62 19.90 9.11 -19.04
CA TRP A 62 21.06 8.80 -18.22
C TRP A 62 21.53 10.06 -17.47
N SER A 63 21.66 9.95 -16.15
CA SER A 63 21.95 11.07 -15.25
C SER A 63 23.27 10.90 -14.49
N GLY A 64 24.11 9.98 -14.92
CA GLY A 64 25.45 9.79 -14.36
C GLY A 64 25.70 8.40 -13.79
N LEU A 65 26.79 8.28 -13.05
CA LEU A 65 27.20 7.05 -12.38
C LEU A 65 26.96 7.15 -10.87
N ASP A 66 26.66 5.99 -10.28
CA ASP A 66 26.62 5.78 -8.85
C ASP A 66 27.46 4.52 -8.54
N GLY A 67 28.73 4.71 -8.31
CA GLY A 67 29.71 3.62 -8.22
C GLY A 67 29.79 2.82 -9.53
N SER A 68 29.51 1.51 -9.44
CA SER A 68 29.47 0.61 -10.61
C SER A 68 28.12 0.54 -11.31
N ARG A 69 27.21 1.48 -11.03
CA ARG A 69 25.85 1.50 -11.55
C ARG A 69 25.62 2.72 -12.43
N ASP A 70 24.90 2.52 -13.51
CA ASP A 70 24.31 3.63 -14.29
C ASP A 70 23.10 4.17 -13.54
N ARG A 71 22.83 5.45 -13.71
CA ARG A 71 21.67 6.13 -13.14
C ARG A 71 20.83 6.74 -14.24
N PHE A 72 19.53 6.36 -14.26
CA PHE A 72 18.52 6.93 -15.14
C PHE A 72 17.45 7.60 -14.30
N THR A 73 17.08 8.84 -14.62
CA THR A 73 16.19 9.64 -13.77
C THR A 73 15.14 10.35 -14.62
N CYS A 74 13.89 10.35 -14.12
CA CYS A 74 12.83 11.20 -14.67
C CYS A 74 11.99 11.79 -13.54
N THR A 75 11.16 12.76 -13.88
CA THR A 75 10.21 13.37 -12.94
C THR A 75 8.81 13.28 -13.53
N LEU A 76 7.88 12.70 -12.76
CA LEU A 76 6.46 12.69 -13.03
C LEU A 76 5.82 13.86 -12.28
N ASP A 77 5.08 14.69 -12.99
CA ASP A 77 4.23 15.71 -12.38
C ASP A 77 2.84 15.14 -12.19
N THR A 78 2.35 15.14 -10.95
CA THR A 78 1.01 14.60 -10.65
C THR A 78 -0.12 15.53 -11.03
N GLY A 79 0.17 16.82 -11.30
CA GLY A 79 -0.84 17.80 -11.66
C GLY A 79 -2.00 17.85 -10.66
N ASP A 80 -3.19 17.93 -11.18
CA ASP A 80 -4.46 17.90 -10.43
C ASP A 80 -5.02 16.48 -10.17
N TYR A 81 -4.26 15.44 -10.53
CA TYR A 81 -4.71 14.06 -10.38
C TYR A 81 -4.90 13.68 -8.92
N LEU A 82 -5.98 12.97 -8.64
CA LEU A 82 -6.27 12.34 -7.35
C LEU A 82 -6.56 10.86 -7.57
N GLY A 83 -5.88 9.99 -6.84
CA GLY A 83 -6.09 8.55 -6.92
C GLY A 83 -4.82 7.72 -6.99
N LEU A 84 -4.90 6.58 -7.66
CA LEU A 84 -3.79 5.64 -7.78
C LEU A 84 -3.10 5.76 -9.14
N VAL A 85 -1.78 5.87 -9.11
CA VAL A 85 -0.92 5.75 -10.29
C VAL A 85 -0.16 4.44 -10.17
N TRP A 86 -0.38 3.55 -11.11
CA TRP A 86 0.38 2.32 -11.26
C TRP A 86 1.54 2.59 -12.20
N TYR A 87 2.75 2.28 -11.78
CA TYR A 87 3.91 2.57 -12.61
C TYR A 87 4.86 1.38 -12.72
N SER A 88 5.49 1.30 -13.87
CA SER A 88 6.50 0.30 -14.21
C SER A 88 7.63 0.93 -14.98
N PHE A 89 8.70 0.20 -15.19
CA PHE A 89 9.85 0.67 -15.94
C PHE A 89 10.23 -0.31 -17.03
N ARG A 90 10.70 0.26 -18.13
CA ARG A 90 11.31 -0.51 -19.21
C ARG A 90 12.73 -0.01 -19.45
N LEU A 91 13.71 -0.91 -19.39
CA LEU A 91 15.10 -0.67 -19.74
C LEU A 91 15.43 -1.39 -21.02
N GLU A 92 16.15 -0.74 -21.92
CA GLU A 92 16.57 -1.26 -23.20
C GLU A 92 18.09 -1.13 -23.36
N GLY A 93 18.75 -2.15 -23.90
CA GLY A 93 20.18 -2.20 -24.17
C GLY A 93 20.50 -2.47 -25.63
N LEU A 94 21.74 -2.76 -25.91
CA LEU A 94 22.18 -3.14 -27.26
C LEU A 94 21.62 -4.52 -27.65
N GLY A 95 21.24 -4.68 -28.91
CA GLY A 95 20.55 -5.88 -29.43
C GLY A 95 19.13 -5.95 -28.84
N ASP A 96 18.62 -7.17 -28.66
CA ASP A 96 17.27 -7.43 -28.14
C ASP A 96 17.20 -7.43 -26.60
N ARG A 97 18.16 -6.80 -25.95
CA ARG A 97 18.18 -6.76 -24.47
C ARG A 97 17.15 -5.79 -23.97
N SER A 98 16.14 -6.32 -23.26
CA SER A 98 15.15 -5.54 -22.56
C SER A 98 14.92 -6.11 -21.16
N LEU A 99 14.51 -5.24 -20.24
CA LEU A 99 14.11 -5.59 -18.88
C LEU A 99 12.93 -4.75 -18.48
N GLU A 100 11.87 -5.41 -18.04
CA GLU A 100 10.74 -4.75 -17.41
C GLU A 100 10.80 -4.97 -15.90
N LEU A 101 10.53 -3.89 -15.15
CA LEU A 101 10.48 -3.91 -13.70
C LEU A 101 9.04 -3.69 -13.27
N GLY A 102 8.57 -4.58 -12.44
CA GLY A 102 7.26 -4.79 -11.82
C GLY A 102 6.23 -3.68 -11.93
N GLU A 103 5.09 -3.90 -11.34
CA GLU A 103 4.08 -2.85 -11.18
C GLU A 103 4.13 -2.33 -9.74
N TYR A 104 4.33 -1.02 -9.58
CA TYR A 104 4.39 -0.32 -8.31
C TYR A 104 3.24 0.67 -8.19
N GLN A 105 2.89 1.04 -6.98
CA GLN A 105 1.80 1.96 -6.70
C GLN A 105 2.33 3.29 -6.16
N LEU A 106 1.76 4.39 -6.64
CA LEU A 106 1.86 5.73 -6.08
C LEU A 106 0.45 6.23 -5.77
N THR A 107 0.21 6.60 -4.51
CA THR A 107 -1.05 7.24 -4.11
C THR A 107 -0.89 8.75 -4.17
N VAL A 108 -1.81 9.42 -4.88
CA VAL A 108 -1.91 10.88 -4.95
C VAL A 108 -3.19 11.30 -4.24
N TYR A 109 -3.05 12.12 -3.20
CA TYR A 109 -4.16 12.55 -2.35
C TYR A 109 -4.42 14.05 -2.40
N ASP A 110 -5.59 14.47 -1.95
CA ASP A 110 -5.95 15.88 -1.80
C ASP A 110 -5.22 16.49 -0.59
N GLY A 111 -4.17 17.24 -0.87
CA GLY A 111 -3.36 17.91 0.15
C GLY A 111 -4.05 19.10 0.82
N THR A 112 -5.25 19.51 0.37
CA THR A 112 -6.02 20.58 1.00
C THR A 112 -6.77 20.12 2.25
N GLN A 113 -6.97 18.80 2.42
CA GLN A 113 -7.60 18.25 3.61
C GLN A 113 -6.66 18.30 4.80
N ALA A 114 -7.02 19.09 5.80
CA ALA A 114 -6.27 19.16 7.03
C ALA A 114 -6.50 17.92 7.90
N VAL A 115 -5.44 17.16 8.14
CA VAL A 115 -5.45 16.14 9.19
C VAL A 115 -5.21 16.84 10.53
N PRO A 116 -6.05 16.62 11.56
CA PRO A 116 -5.82 17.22 12.87
C PRO A 116 -4.40 16.91 13.38
N PRO A 117 -3.60 17.91 13.79
CA PRO A 117 -2.20 17.69 14.19
C PRO A 117 -2.04 16.65 15.30
N TRP A 118 -2.96 16.60 16.24
CA TRP A 118 -2.94 15.65 17.35
C TRP A 118 -3.02 14.18 16.94
N PHE A 119 -3.57 13.89 15.74
CA PHE A 119 -3.72 12.50 15.28
C PHE A 119 -2.38 11.81 15.01
N GLY A 120 -1.36 12.58 14.58
CA GLY A 120 -0.01 12.07 14.35
C GLY A 120 0.92 12.12 15.58
N GLU A 121 0.50 12.81 16.64
CA GLU A 121 1.32 13.03 17.85
C GLU A 121 1.14 11.97 18.92
N GLY A 122 0.12 11.10 18.78
CA GLY A 122 -0.23 10.09 19.76
C GLY A 122 -0.20 8.67 19.23
N VAL A 123 -0.53 7.74 20.12
CA VAL A 123 -0.77 6.34 19.77
C VAL A 123 -2.28 6.11 19.65
N THR A 124 -2.71 5.68 18.46
CA THR A 124 -4.11 5.29 18.23
C THR A 124 -4.26 3.80 18.52
N TYR A 125 -5.14 3.46 19.46
CA TYR A 125 -5.46 2.07 19.79
C TYR A 125 -6.88 1.76 19.37
N GLN A 126 -7.04 0.87 18.38
CA GLN A 126 -8.33 0.41 17.91
C GLN A 126 -8.79 -0.80 18.74
N ILE A 127 -9.95 -0.67 19.37
CA ILE A 127 -10.56 -1.73 20.14
C ILE A 127 -11.70 -2.37 19.35
N PHE A 128 -11.64 -3.69 19.17
CA PHE A 128 -12.78 -4.50 18.74
C PHE A 128 -13.49 -5.03 19.98
N PRO A 129 -14.60 -4.43 20.41
CA PRO A 129 -15.22 -4.73 21.69
C PRO A 129 -15.58 -6.20 21.88
N ASP A 130 -16.00 -6.86 20.81
CA ASP A 130 -16.37 -8.27 20.75
C ASP A 130 -15.19 -9.22 20.96
N ARG A 131 -13.95 -8.71 20.81
CA ARG A 131 -12.72 -9.50 20.95
C ARG A 131 -11.75 -8.95 22.00
N PHE A 132 -12.11 -7.90 22.71
CA PHE A 132 -11.22 -7.28 23.68
C PHE A 132 -11.30 -7.92 25.06
N ARG A 133 -12.51 -8.09 25.58
CA ARG A 133 -12.74 -8.73 26.89
C ARG A 133 -14.18 -9.25 27.01
N ARG A 134 -14.33 -10.51 27.42
CA ARG A 134 -15.62 -11.12 27.71
C ARG A 134 -15.92 -11.00 29.23
N THR A 135 -17.07 -10.43 29.59
CA THR A 135 -17.53 -10.32 30.99
C THR A 135 -18.72 -11.20 31.31
N GLY A 136 -19.23 -11.99 30.34
CA GLY A 136 -20.35 -12.90 30.49
C GLY A 136 -20.70 -13.59 29.17
N VAL A 137 -21.65 -14.49 29.18
CA VAL A 137 -22.20 -15.10 27.97
C VAL A 137 -23.15 -14.09 27.33
N PRO A 138 -22.99 -13.71 26.04
CA PRO A 138 -23.93 -12.83 25.39
C PRO A 138 -25.29 -13.49 25.22
N ASP A 139 -26.34 -12.69 25.37
CA ASP A 139 -27.72 -13.16 25.07
C ASP A 139 -27.88 -13.21 23.53
N PRO A 140 -28.11 -14.40 22.95
CA PRO A 140 -28.31 -14.52 21.50
C PRO A 140 -29.59 -13.86 21.00
N ALA A 141 -30.58 -13.57 21.89
CA ALA A 141 -31.88 -13.00 21.51
C ALA A 141 -31.76 -11.59 20.90
N GLY A 142 -30.68 -10.85 21.16
CA GLY A 142 -30.42 -9.53 20.59
C GLY A 142 -29.56 -9.52 19.32
N MET A 143 -29.15 -10.67 18.80
CA MET A 143 -28.24 -10.76 17.67
C MET A 143 -28.97 -10.65 16.34
N VAL A 144 -28.47 -9.79 15.46
CA VAL A 144 -29.00 -9.62 14.10
C VAL A 144 -28.37 -10.63 13.15
N GLY A 145 -29.19 -11.40 12.45
CA GLY A 145 -28.75 -12.41 11.48
C GLY A 145 -28.29 -13.74 12.09
N GLY A 146 -27.96 -14.71 11.24
CA GLY A 146 -27.52 -16.05 11.65
C GLY A 146 -26.06 -16.07 12.13
N ARG A 147 -25.77 -15.31 13.18
CA ARG A 147 -24.43 -15.19 13.73
C ARG A 147 -24.13 -16.33 14.70
N TRP A 148 -22.91 -16.82 14.64
CA TRP A 148 -22.40 -17.87 15.52
C TRP A 148 -21.66 -17.25 16.71
N VAL A 149 -22.00 -17.68 17.93
CA VAL A 149 -21.29 -17.29 19.14
C VAL A 149 -20.37 -18.42 19.56
N HIS A 150 -19.10 -18.16 19.71
CA HIS A 150 -18.15 -19.13 20.21
C HIS A 150 -18.41 -19.45 21.67
N ALA A 151 -18.36 -20.77 22.02
CA ALA A 151 -18.51 -21.22 23.40
C ALA A 151 -17.30 -20.82 24.25
N GLY A 152 -16.09 -20.95 23.68
CA GLY A 152 -14.82 -20.54 24.29
C GLY A 152 -14.32 -19.21 23.80
N TRP A 153 -13.64 -18.48 24.69
CA TRP A 153 -12.98 -17.21 24.32
C TRP A 153 -11.80 -17.40 23.37
N ASP A 154 -11.08 -18.51 23.55
CA ASP A 154 -9.84 -18.82 22.82
C ASP A 154 -10.10 -19.66 21.55
N GLU A 155 -11.37 -19.89 21.17
CA GLU A 155 -11.70 -20.58 19.93
C GLU A 155 -11.27 -19.74 18.72
N GLU A 156 -10.58 -20.39 17.78
CA GLU A 156 -10.18 -19.76 16.54
C GLU A 156 -11.42 -19.47 15.68
N PRO A 157 -11.62 -18.22 15.22
CA PRO A 157 -12.77 -17.89 14.39
C PRO A 157 -12.67 -18.55 13.02
N GLU A 158 -13.79 -19.10 12.55
CA GLU A 158 -13.89 -19.57 11.16
C GLU A 158 -13.92 -18.39 10.21
N TRP A 159 -12.78 -18.12 9.60
CA TRP A 159 -12.62 -17.02 8.63
C TRP A 159 -12.64 -17.47 7.17
N ARG A 160 -12.59 -18.81 6.94
CA ARG A 160 -12.60 -19.35 5.58
C ARG A 160 -14.04 -19.41 5.04
N PRO A 161 -14.25 -19.07 3.75
CA PRO A 161 -15.53 -19.26 3.12
C PRO A 161 -15.95 -20.74 3.17
N ASP A 162 -17.26 -21.00 3.41
CA ASP A 162 -17.81 -22.33 3.27
C ASP A 162 -17.71 -22.83 1.82
N GLY A 163 -17.98 -24.11 1.58
CA GLY A 163 -17.97 -24.69 0.22
C GLY A 163 -18.97 -24.05 -0.77
N ARG A 164 -19.74 -23.06 -0.34
CA ARG A 164 -20.66 -22.24 -1.15
C ARG A 164 -20.17 -20.81 -1.31
N GLY A 165 -18.93 -20.50 -0.89
CA GLY A 165 -18.32 -19.18 -0.98
C GLY A 165 -18.87 -18.15 0.04
N ARG A 166 -19.64 -18.58 1.05
CA ARG A 166 -20.15 -17.69 2.09
C ARG A 166 -19.10 -17.57 3.19
N SER A 167 -18.65 -16.35 3.45
CA SER A 167 -17.75 -16.07 4.57
C SER A 167 -18.49 -16.15 5.90
N ALA A 168 -17.93 -16.88 6.85
CA ALA A 168 -18.43 -16.96 8.23
C ALA A 168 -18.09 -15.68 9.04
N THR A 169 -18.22 -14.49 8.43
CA THR A 169 -18.00 -13.19 9.10
C THR A 169 -19.00 -12.90 10.24
N GLY A 170 -19.88 -13.86 10.53
CA GLY A 170 -20.83 -13.80 11.63
C GLY A 170 -20.38 -14.44 12.95
N THR A 171 -19.09 -14.80 13.08
CA THR A 171 -18.57 -15.37 14.33
C THR A 171 -18.25 -14.29 15.33
N PHE A 172 -18.86 -14.35 16.52
CA PHE A 172 -18.67 -13.39 17.60
C PHE A 172 -18.19 -14.06 18.87
N SER A 173 -17.14 -13.52 19.46
CA SER A 173 -16.82 -13.72 20.89
C SER A 173 -17.36 -12.51 21.65
N ALA A 174 -18.69 -12.33 21.69
CA ALA A 174 -19.27 -11.07 22.13
C ALA A 174 -18.84 -10.64 23.53
N ALA A 175 -18.19 -9.51 23.62
CA ALA A 175 -17.96 -8.79 24.87
C ALA A 175 -19.02 -7.70 25.01
N PRO A 176 -19.83 -7.66 26.08
CA PRO A 176 -20.65 -6.48 26.35
C PRO A 176 -19.76 -5.27 26.59
N TRP A 177 -20.20 -4.08 26.16
CA TRP A 177 -19.50 -2.79 26.33
C TRP A 177 -18.91 -2.55 27.72
N ARG A 178 -19.53 -3.11 28.75
CA ARG A 178 -19.05 -3.06 30.13
C ARG A 178 -17.69 -3.74 30.35
N GLY A 179 -17.27 -4.63 29.43
CA GLY A 179 -15.96 -5.27 29.50
C GLY A 179 -14.81 -4.33 29.14
N CYS A 180 -15.00 -3.43 28.19
CA CYS A 180 -14.01 -2.42 27.83
C CYS A 180 -13.75 -1.44 28.97
N TRP A 181 -14.81 -0.99 29.65
CA TRP A 181 -14.68 -0.06 30.78
C TRP A 181 -13.90 -0.65 31.96
N LYS A 182 -14.16 -1.91 32.31
CA LYS A 182 -13.48 -2.59 33.43
C LYS A 182 -11.99 -2.86 33.20
N SER A 183 -11.52 -2.91 31.96
CA SER A 183 -10.09 -3.11 31.69
C SER A 183 -9.25 -1.85 31.80
N TRP A 184 -9.87 -0.66 31.88
CA TRP A 184 -9.17 0.62 32.04
C TRP A 184 -9.02 1.05 33.50
N THR A 185 -9.65 0.33 34.44
CA THR A 185 -9.67 0.68 35.86
C THR A 185 -8.85 -0.27 36.76
N THR A 186 -8.07 -1.16 36.15
CA THR A 186 -7.06 -1.99 36.82
C THR A 186 -5.69 -1.65 36.35
#